data_4975c4d8cc9fdb6abb3d762c1917e624
#
_entry.id   4975c4d8cc9fdb6abb3d762c1917e624
#
_cell.length_a   1.000
_cell.length_b   1.000
_cell.length_c   1.000
_cell.angle_alpha   90.00
_cell.angle_beta   90.00
_cell.angle_gamma   90.00
#
_symmetry.space_group_name_H-M   'P 1'
#
loop_
_entity.id
_entity.type
_entity.pdbx_description
1 polymer ?
#
loop_
_entity_poly.entity_id
_entity_poly.type
_entity_poly.pdbx_seq_one_letter_code
_entity_poly.pdbx_strand_id
1 'polypeptide(L)'
;MSITKTLLDVFKTKTFRLKEAYTACPDTPQPSVRARIYENLNILFERIDKGVYKTITNGQEAILIEGDGRNLSFLKDQSIDCILTDHPWKDKKSNKGGSRNFTTYSTFKYQQSDFDEKARVLKDGHFLIEFLPNENANNYEYLHEVKEMAKRSGFKYYAKVPWKKGTFVANTGRTAKNSEDVMIFTKGKAMCLRPDAKKNKQTGSMTNFMSGAKAMLPTCFDFQPPKKKERLHQSEKPVSLLQNILTYVTNNYDIVLDQFTGSGSSMIAAVKSKRKVIGIELSQLYCKKIKERFAAEKLPLLAIRGTIETIN
;
A
#
# COMPACT_ATOMS: atom_id res chain seq x y z
N MET A 1 27.08 11.20 -13.31
CA MET A 1 25.68 10.76 -13.18
C MET A 1 25.68 9.26 -12.92
N SER A 2 24.80 8.68 -12.11
CA SER A 2 24.86 7.22 -11.88
C SER A 2 24.34 6.46 -13.11
N ILE A 3 24.96 5.32 -13.43
CA ILE A 3 24.57 4.46 -14.57
C ILE A 3 23.07 4.19 -14.59
N THR A 4 22.52 3.78 -13.44
CA THR A 4 21.08 3.49 -13.30
C THR A 4 20.20 4.69 -13.61
N LYS A 5 20.56 5.88 -13.14
CA LYS A 5 19.82 7.11 -13.44
C LYS A 5 19.86 7.41 -14.94
N THR A 6 21.02 7.33 -15.58
CA THR A 6 21.16 7.53 -17.03
C THR A 6 20.25 6.58 -17.82
N LEU A 7 20.26 5.28 -17.48
CA LEU A 7 19.44 4.30 -18.18
C LEU A 7 17.94 4.54 -17.99
N LEU A 8 17.51 4.91 -16.77
CA LEU A 8 16.12 5.25 -16.48
C LEU A 8 15.64 6.50 -17.23
N ASP A 9 16.49 7.52 -17.29
CA ASP A 9 16.16 8.79 -17.97
C ASP A 9 16.08 8.62 -19.50
N VAL A 10 16.98 7.80 -20.07
CA VAL A 10 17.04 7.54 -21.53
C VAL A 10 15.91 6.64 -22.00
N PHE A 11 15.72 5.51 -21.32
CA PHE A 11 14.78 4.48 -21.81
C PHE A 11 13.36 4.65 -21.26
N LYS A 12 13.17 5.34 -20.15
CA LYS A 12 11.86 5.59 -19.52
C LYS A 12 11.04 4.29 -19.38
N THR A 13 10.03 4.12 -20.23
CA THR A 13 9.16 2.92 -20.28
C THR A 13 9.46 1.99 -21.46
N LYS A 14 10.47 2.32 -22.27
CA LYS A 14 10.80 1.55 -23.47
C LYS A 14 11.64 0.31 -23.14
N THR A 15 11.49 -0.72 -23.96
CA THR A 15 12.41 -1.84 -23.97
C THR A 15 13.72 -1.41 -24.59
N PHE A 16 14.83 -1.98 -24.13
CA PHE A 16 16.16 -1.72 -24.66
C PHE A 16 17.04 -2.99 -24.61
N ARG A 17 18.00 -3.05 -25.50
CA ARG A 17 19.02 -4.10 -25.53
C ARG A 17 20.28 -3.62 -24.81
N LEU A 18 21.12 -4.58 -24.36
CA LEU A 18 22.41 -4.25 -23.73
C LEU A 18 23.28 -3.31 -24.60
N LYS A 19 23.26 -3.49 -25.91
CA LYS A 19 24.01 -2.62 -26.85
C LYS A 19 23.55 -1.16 -26.75
N GLU A 20 22.25 -0.93 -26.66
CA GLU A 20 21.67 0.42 -26.49
C GLU A 20 21.99 1.00 -25.13
N ALA A 21 21.99 0.17 -24.07
CA ALA A 21 22.43 0.59 -22.73
C ALA A 21 23.90 1.03 -22.71
N TYR A 22 24.77 0.35 -23.44
CA TYR A 22 26.19 0.75 -23.57
C TYR A 22 26.32 2.08 -24.30
N THR A 23 25.56 2.28 -25.37
CA THR A 23 25.53 3.56 -26.11
C THR A 23 25.02 4.71 -25.24
N ALA A 24 24.07 4.45 -24.36
CA ALA A 24 23.53 5.45 -23.42
C ALA A 24 24.52 5.84 -22.30
N CYS A 25 25.57 5.02 -22.07
CA CYS A 25 26.59 5.25 -21.04
C CYS A 25 28.00 5.19 -21.66
N PRO A 26 28.36 6.08 -22.58
CA PRO A 26 29.59 5.96 -23.39
C PRO A 26 30.87 6.01 -22.57
N ASP A 27 30.88 6.78 -21.49
CA ASP A 27 32.04 6.96 -20.61
C ASP A 27 32.19 5.87 -19.54
N THR A 28 31.36 4.82 -19.62
CA THR A 28 31.35 3.75 -18.62
C THR A 28 31.69 2.39 -19.25
N PRO A 29 32.60 1.61 -18.64
CA PRO A 29 32.91 0.27 -19.12
C PRO A 29 31.65 -0.60 -19.25
N GLN A 30 31.53 -1.30 -20.39
CA GLN A 30 30.35 -2.16 -20.66
C GLN A 30 30.06 -3.20 -19.57
N PRO A 31 31.07 -3.87 -18.95
CA PRO A 31 30.87 -4.77 -17.84
C PRO A 31 30.16 -4.10 -16.64
N SER A 32 30.51 -2.83 -16.35
CA SER A 32 29.93 -2.07 -15.26
C SER A 32 28.47 -1.71 -15.54
N VAL A 33 28.14 -1.33 -16.78
CA VAL A 33 26.74 -1.09 -17.19
C VAL A 33 25.92 -2.36 -17.07
N ARG A 34 26.45 -3.48 -17.56
CA ARG A 34 25.81 -4.79 -17.48
C ARG A 34 25.60 -5.22 -16.03
N ALA A 35 26.60 -5.08 -15.17
CA ALA A 35 26.51 -5.41 -13.75
C ALA A 35 25.38 -4.60 -13.08
N ARG A 36 25.31 -3.29 -13.35
CA ARG A 36 24.23 -2.44 -12.79
C ARG A 36 22.84 -2.84 -13.25
N ILE A 37 22.66 -3.29 -14.48
CA ILE A 37 21.38 -3.82 -14.96
C ILE A 37 21.04 -5.10 -14.18
N TYR A 38 21.98 -6.04 -14.05
CA TYR A 38 21.73 -7.32 -13.36
C TYR A 38 21.48 -7.16 -11.86
N GLU A 39 22.23 -6.29 -11.18
CA GLU A 39 22.03 -5.98 -9.75
C GLU A 39 20.66 -5.35 -9.47
N ASN A 40 20.05 -4.73 -10.47
CA ASN A 40 18.78 -4.04 -10.35
C ASN A 40 17.66 -4.74 -11.14
N LEU A 41 17.83 -6.03 -11.50
CA LEU A 41 16.74 -6.82 -12.06
C LEU A 41 15.60 -6.98 -11.04
N ASN A 42 14.38 -6.89 -11.54
CA ASN A 42 13.13 -6.90 -10.74
C ASN A 42 13.01 -5.72 -9.75
N ILE A 43 13.92 -4.77 -9.78
CA ILE A 43 13.90 -3.53 -8.98
C ILE A 43 13.71 -2.31 -9.89
N LEU A 44 14.63 -2.12 -10.83
CA LEU A 44 14.62 -1.01 -11.79
C LEU A 44 14.51 -1.49 -13.24
N PHE A 45 14.83 -2.73 -13.49
CA PHE A 45 14.81 -3.35 -14.82
C PHE A 45 14.13 -4.71 -14.77
N GLU A 46 13.29 -4.98 -15.75
CA GLU A 46 12.68 -6.27 -16.02
C GLU A 46 13.39 -6.90 -17.23
N ARG A 47 13.70 -8.19 -17.15
CA ARG A 47 14.22 -8.92 -18.30
C ARG A 47 13.07 -9.49 -19.09
N ILE A 48 12.83 -8.93 -20.28
CA ILE A 48 11.74 -9.35 -21.17
C ILE A 48 12.17 -10.56 -22.02
N ASP A 49 13.45 -10.57 -22.45
CA ASP A 49 14.00 -11.67 -23.25
C ASP A 49 15.53 -11.71 -23.07
N LYS A 50 16.21 -12.68 -23.72
CA LYS A 50 17.67 -12.79 -23.71
C LYS A 50 18.32 -11.51 -24.26
N GLY A 51 18.93 -10.74 -23.35
CA GLY A 51 19.59 -9.47 -23.69
C GLY A 51 18.65 -8.30 -23.95
N VAL A 52 17.33 -8.45 -23.68
CA VAL A 52 16.32 -7.40 -23.80
C VAL A 52 15.77 -7.09 -22.43
N TYR A 53 15.75 -5.82 -22.09
CA TYR A 53 15.31 -5.31 -20.81
C TYR A 53 14.28 -4.20 -21.00
N LYS A 54 13.46 -4.00 -20.00
CA LYS A 54 12.55 -2.87 -19.89
C LYS A 54 12.87 -2.15 -18.58
N THR A 55 12.88 -0.84 -18.61
CA THR A 55 12.94 -0.09 -17.37
C THR A 55 11.60 -0.26 -16.66
N ILE A 56 11.68 -0.74 -15.44
CA ILE A 56 10.57 -0.61 -14.51
C ILE A 56 10.54 0.88 -14.17
N THR A 57 9.52 1.59 -14.64
CA THR A 57 9.40 3.04 -14.46
C THR A 57 9.54 3.38 -12.99
N ASN A 58 10.54 4.14 -12.69
CA ASN A 58 10.96 4.78 -11.42
C ASN A 58 10.06 4.57 -10.19
N GLY A 59 9.70 3.33 -9.82
CA GLY A 59 8.99 3.05 -8.56
C GLY A 59 7.71 3.85 -8.28
N GLN A 60 7.24 4.63 -9.24
CA GLN A 60 6.12 5.54 -9.13
C GLN A 60 4.93 5.09 -10.00
N GLU A 61 4.79 3.79 -10.22
CA GLU A 61 3.65 3.27 -10.97
C GLU A 61 2.43 3.22 -10.05
N ALA A 62 1.40 3.98 -10.43
CA ALA A 62 0.08 3.88 -9.83
C ALA A 62 -0.90 3.34 -10.87
N ILE A 63 -1.58 2.26 -10.53
CA ILE A 63 -2.65 1.68 -11.34
C ILE A 63 -3.96 1.85 -10.58
N LEU A 64 -4.90 2.55 -11.19
CA LEU A 64 -6.26 2.68 -10.67
C LEU A 64 -7.19 1.78 -11.47
N ILE A 65 -7.88 0.90 -10.77
CA ILE A 65 -8.86 -0.03 -11.35
C ILE A 65 -10.26 0.39 -10.90
N GLU A 66 -11.14 0.63 -11.86
CA GLU A 66 -12.55 0.84 -11.60
C GLU A 66 -13.24 -0.53 -11.44
N GLY A 67 -13.56 -0.93 -10.20
CA GLY A 67 -14.11 -2.25 -9.91
C GLY A 67 -14.39 -2.51 -8.43
N ASP A 68 -14.87 -3.71 -8.13
CA ASP A 68 -15.11 -4.17 -6.76
C ASP A 68 -13.78 -4.63 -6.13
N GLY A 69 -13.34 -3.94 -5.08
CA GLY A 69 -12.11 -4.26 -4.34
C GLY A 69 -12.10 -5.62 -3.64
N ARG A 70 -13.23 -6.32 -3.59
CA ARG A 70 -13.33 -7.70 -3.09
C ARG A 70 -12.91 -8.73 -4.15
N ASN A 71 -12.97 -8.37 -5.42
CA ASN A 71 -12.51 -9.22 -6.51
C ASN A 71 -11.03 -8.98 -6.79
N LEU A 72 -10.18 -9.89 -6.35
CA LEU A 72 -8.74 -9.88 -6.60
C LEU A 72 -8.29 -10.95 -7.60
N SER A 73 -9.22 -11.63 -8.29
CA SER A 73 -8.93 -12.77 -9.19
C SER A 73 -7.94 -12.45 -10.31
N PHE A 74 -7.84 -11.18 -10.72
CA PHE A 74 -6.90 -10.70 -11.73
C PHE A 74 -5.46 -10.55 -11.22
N LEU A 75 -5.25 -10.58 -9.90
CA LEU A 75 -3.91 -10.53 -9.31
C LEU A 75 -3.36 -11.95 -9.15
N LYS A 76 -2.09 -12.10 -9.51
CA LYS A 76 -1.36 -13.37 -9.30
C LYS A 76 -1.13 -13.64 -7.82
N ASP A 77 -1.01 -14.90 -7.47
CA ASP A 77 -0.61 -15.33 -6.13
C ASP A 77 0.73 -14.70 -5.77
N GLN A 78 0.85 -14.28 -4.52
CA GLN A 78 2.09 -13.72 -3.96
C GLN A 78 2.72 -12.60 -4.82
N SER A 79 1.88 -11.75 -5.44
CA SER A 79 2.33 -10.62 -6.26
C SER A 79 2.40 -9.29 -5.51
N ILE A 80 1.78 -9.19 -4.33
CA ILE A 80 1.65 -7.96 -3.54
C ILE A 80 2.62 -7.97 -2.36
N ASP A 81 3.32 -6.86 -2.14
CA ASP A 81 4.26 -6.69 -1.03
C ASP A 81 3.61 -6.09 0.21
N CYS A 82 2.52 -5.36 0.08
CA CYS A 82 1.78 -4.80 1.22
C CYS A 82 0.32 -4.56 0.83
N ILE A 83 -0.60 -4.92 1.70
CA ILE A 83 -1.99 -4.49 1.59
C ILE A 83 -2.21 -3.38 2.63
N LEU A 84 -2.64 -2.21 2.18
CA LEU A 84 -2.97 -1.06 3.03
C LEU A 84 -4.37 -0.58 2.66
N THR A 85 -5.35 -0.86 3.48
CA THR A 85 -6.74 -0.69 3.10
C THR A 85 -7.66 -0.25 4.24
N ASP A 86 -8.79 0.35 3.89
CA ASP A 86 -9.83 0.82 4.79
C ASP A 86 -11.19 0.48 4.18
N HIS A 87 -11.75 -0.67 4.53
CA HIS A 87 -13.01 -1.08 3.92
C HIS A 87 -14.21 -0.24 4.41
N PRO A 88 -15.23 -0.08 3.58
CA PRO A 88 -16.40 0.75 3.91
C PRO A 88 -17.26 0.11 5.01
N TRP A 89 -17.06 0.55 6.24
CA TRP A 89 -17.75 0.05 7.45
C TRP A 89 -19.23 0.37 7.44
N LYS A 90 -20.03 -0.61 7.83
CA LYS A 90 -21.45 -0.40 8.16
C LYS A 90 -21.56 0.13 9.58
N ASP A 91 -21.60 1.44 9.79
CA ASP A 91 -21.92 2.01 11.09
C ASP A 91 -23.44 2.12 11.24
N LYS A 92 -24.01 1.50 12.30
CA LYS A 92 -25.45 1.56 12.63
C LYS A 92 -25.98 2.99 12.82
N LYS A 93 -25.10 3.99 12.96
CA LYS A 93 -25.45 5.41 13.15
C LYS A 93 -25.60 6.22 11.88
N SER A 94 -25.25 5.71 10.72
CA SER A 94 -25.36 6.44 9.46
C SER A 94 -26.82 6.71 9.03
N ASN A 95 -27.79 6.02 9.67
CA ASN A 95 -29.24 6.10 9.34
C ASN A 95 -30.07 6.96 10.31
N LYS A 96 -29.49 7.64 11.30
CA LYS A 96 -30.24 8.53 12.19
C LYS A 96 -30.00 10.00 11.86
N GLY A 97 -30.95 10.53 11.07
CA GLY A 97 -31.49 11.89 11.09
C GLY A 97 -30.50 13.05 11.32
N GLY A 98 -29.90 13.51 10.26
CA GLY A 98 -29.32 14.83 10.14
C GLY A 98 -29.19 15.13 8.66
N SER A 99 -29.60 16.32 8.22
CA SER A 99 -29.65 16.82 6.86
C SER A 99 -28.23 16.98 6.23
N ARG A 100 -27.37 15.96 6.35
CA ARG A 100 -26.07 15.90 5.71
C ARG A 100 -26.17 14.86 4.60
N ASN A 101 -26.13 15.31 3.36
CA ASN A 101 -26.00 14.48 2.19
C ASN A 101 -24.69 13.68 2.29
N PHE A 102 -24.74 12.55 2.98
CA PHE A 102 -23.69 11.55 2.89
C PHE A 102 -23.84 10.88 1.54
N THR A 103 -22.81 10.94 0.71
CA THR A 103 -22.73 10.09 -0.45
C THR A 103 -22.80 8.66 0.08
N THR A 104 -23.91 7.98 -0.17
CA THR A 104 -24.14 6.60 0.27
C THR A 104 -23.26 5.69 -0.59
N TYR A 105 -22.07 5.37 -0.12
CA TYR A 105 -21.29 4.27 -0.69
C TYR A 105 -21.80 2.95 -0.10
N SER A 106 -21.78 1.90 -0.89
CA SER A 106 -22.16 0.56 -0.46
C SER A 106 -21.25 0.09 0.67
N THR A 107 -21.83 -0.18 1.83
CA THR A 107 -21.10 -0.75 2.96
C THR A 107 -21.33 -2.26 3.01
N PHE A 108 -20.32 -3.03 3.41
CA PHE A 108 -20.41 -4.47 3.56
C PHE A 108 -19.68 -4.95 4.82
N LYS A 109 -19.92 -6.20 5.20
CA LYS A 109 -19.10 -6.91 6.17
C LYS A 109 -18.20 -7.88 5.43
N TYR A 110 -16.94 -7.98 5.84
CA TYR A 110 -16.03 -8.98 5.33
C TYR A 110 -16.58 -10.40 5.51
N GLN A 111 -16.26 -11.25 4.55
CA GLN A 111 -16.46 -12.68 4.58
C GLN A 111 -15.10 -13.38 4.65
N GLN A 112 -15.07 -14.67 4.98
CA GLN A 112 -13.83 -15.44 5.03
C GLN A 112 -13.07 -15.36 3.69
N SER A 113 -13.78 -15.47 2.57
CA SER A 113 -13.20 -15.39 1.22
C SER A 113 -12.45 -14.07 0.96
N ASP A 114 -12.83 -12.96 1.59
CA ASP A 114 -12.13 -11.70 1.42
C ASP A 114 -10.72 -11.76 2.03
N PHE A 115 -10.56 -12.46 3.16
CA PHE A 115 -9.26 -12.68 3.78
C PHE A 115 -8.45 -13.79 3.08
N ASP A 116 -9.10 -14.81 2.55
CA ASP A 116 -8.44 -15.85 1.77
C ASP A 116 -7.81 -15.26 0.50
N GLU A 117 -8.52 -14.37 -0.20
CA GLU A 117 -7.99 -13.66 -1.37
C GLU A 117 -6.85 -12.69 -1.01
N LYS A 118 -6.97 -11.94 0.10
CA LYS A 118 -5.86 -11.14 0.62
C LYS A 118 -4.63 -12.00 0.91
N ALA A 119 -4.83 -13.17 1.53
CA ALA A 119 -3.75 -14.10 1.82
C ALA A 119 -3.15 -14.68 0.54
N ARG A 120 -3.97 -14.98 -0.48
CA ARG A 120 -3.50 -15.50 -1.76
C ARG A 120 -2.56 -14.51 -2.45
N VAL A 121 -2.97 -13.25 -2.58
CA VAL A 121 -2.22 -12.25 -3.34
C VAL A 121 -1.02 -11.67 -2.58
N LEU A 122 -1.04 -11.65 -1.23
CA LEU A 122 0.05 -11.11 -0.42
C LEU A 122 1.20 -12.13 -0.35
N LYS A 123 2.42 -11.67 -0.47
CA LYS A 123 3.65 -12.48 -0.30
C LYS A 123 3.80 -12.94 1.15
N ASP A 124 4.42 -14.10 1.35
CA ASP A 124 4.69 -14.64 2.68
C ASP A 124 5.61 -13.71 3.49
N GLY A 125 5.31 -13.54 4.76
CA GLY A 125 6.03 -12.64 5.67
C GLY A 125 5.72 -11.16 5.50
N HIS A 126 4.93 -10.78 4.52
CA HIS A 126 4.56 -9.39 4.23
C HIS A 126 3.34 -8.94 5.04
N PHE A 127 3.04 -7.62 4.98
CA PHE A 127 2.13 -6.95 5.89
C PHE A 127 0.76 -6.66 5.27
N LEU A 128 -0.30 -6.94 6.04
CA LEU A 128 -1.65 -6.47 5.82
C LEU A 128 -1.96 -5.41 6.88
N ILE A 129 -2.34 -4.22 6.45
CA ILE A 129 -2.74 -3.09 7.29
C ILE A 129 -4.21 -2.79 7.02
N GLU A 130 -5.03 -2.90 8.07
CA GLU A 130 -6.45 -2.57 8.06
C GLU A 130 -6.71 -1.38 8.99
N PHE A 131 -7.38 -0.35 8.50
CA PHE A 131 -7.93 0.68 9.36
C PHE A 131 -9.24 0.18 9.94
N LEU A 132 -9.34 0.17 11.26
CA LEU A 132 -10.48 -0.32 11.99
C LEU A 132 -11.04 0.76 12.93
N PRO A 133 -12.36 0.85 13.11
CA PRO A 133 -12.93 1.71 14.14
C PRO A 133 -12.49 1.23 15.51
N ASN A 134 -12.40 2.15 16.47
CA ASN A 134 -12.17 1.77 17.87
C ASN A 134 -13.25 0.81 18.35
N GLU A 135 -12.82 -0.23 19.04
CA GLU A 135 -13.70 -1.24 19.62
C GLU A 135 -14.67 -0.63 20.62
N ASN A 136 -15.93 -1.02 20.54
CA ASN A 136 -17.00 -0.61 21.44
C ASN A 136 -18.13 -1.66 21.44
N ALA A 137 -19.11 -1.52 22.37
CA ALA A 137 -20.21 -2.46 22.54
C ALA A 137 -21.04 -2.78 21.27
N ASN A 138 -20.99 -1.94 20.23
CA ASN A 138 -21.76 -2.17 19.00
C ASN A 138 -20.96 -2.87 17.88
N ASN A 139 -19.63 -2.94 18.00
CA ASN A 139 -18.78 -3.46 16.95
C ASN A 139 -17.77 -4.51 17.40
N TYR A 140 -17.64 -4.79 18.72
CA TYR A 140 -16.60 -5.69 19.23
C TYR A 140 -16.73 -7.11 18.68
N GLU A 141 -17.94 -7.63 18.52
CA GLU A 141 -18.18 -8.96 17.95
C GLU A 141 -17.66 -9.03 16.49
N TYR A 142 -18.00 -8.02 15.69
CA TYR A 142 -17.56 -7.97 14.31
C TYR A 142 -16.05 -7.75 14.20
N LEU A 143 -15.46 -6.92 15.06
CA LEU A 143 -14.00 -6.74 15.09
C LEU A 143 -13.28 -8.01 15.56
N HIS A 144 -13.90 -8.79 16.44
CA HIS A 144 -13.42 -10.12 16.81
C HIS A 144 -13.45 -11.06 15.60
N GLU A 145 -14.58 -11.11 14.87
CA GLU A 145 -14.73 -11.94 13.67
C GLU A 145 -13.72 -11.57 12.57
N VAL A 146 -13.45 -10.29 12.36
CA VAL A 146 -12.40 -9.82 11.42
C VAL A 146 -11.03 -10.40 11.80
N LYS A 147 -10.67 -10.38 13.07
CA LYS A 147 -9.42 -10.96 13.57
C LYS A 147 -9.36 -12.48 13.38
N GLU A 148 -10.46 -13.16 13.63
CA GLU A 148 -10.55 -14.62 13.45
C GLU A 148 -10.54 -15.02 11.96
N MET A 149 -11.21 -14.27 11.07
CA MET A 149 -11.10 -14.47 9.61
C MET A 149 -9.65 -14.32 9.14
N ALA A 150 -8.97 -13.27 9.58
CA ALA A 150 -7.56 -13.06 9.26
C ALA A 150 -6.71 -14.25 9.73
N LYS A 151 -6.90 -14.71 10.96
CA LYS A 151 -6.18 -15.84 11.54
C LYS A 151 -6.43 -17.14 10.76
N ARG A 152 -7.67 -17.44 10.38
CA ARG A 152 -8.01 -18.63 9.58
C ARG A 152 -7.36 -18.61 8.20
N SER A 153 -7.15 -17.43 7.60
CA SER A 153 -6.43 -17.28 6.33
C SER A 153 -4.89 -17.23 6.48
N GLY A 154 -4.36 -17.55 7.68
CA GLY A 154 -2.91 -17.63 7.92
C GLY A 154 -2.23 -16.32 8.31
N PHE A 155 -3.01 -15.26 8.52
CA PHE A 155 -2.46 -14.01 9.07
C PHE A 155 -2.17 -14.14 10.57
N LYS A 156 -1.06 -13.55 10.99
CA LYS A 156 -0.66 -13.41 12.40
C LYS A 156 -0.80 -11.97 12.83
N TYR A 157 -1.34 -11.78 14.03
CA TYR A 157 -1.34 -10.48 14.67
C TYR A 157 0.11 -9.99 14.83
N TYR A 158 0.40 -8.79 14.35
CA TYR A 158 1.70 -8.16 14.51
C TYR A 158 1.63 -7.00 15.51
N ALA A 159 0.72 -6.05 15.28
CA ALA A 159 0.51 -4.92 16.17
C ALA A 159 -0.87 -4.27 15.94
N LYS A 160 -1.32 -3.52 16.94
CA LYS A 160 -2.41 -2.57 16.83
C LYS A 160 -1.91 -1.21 17.34
N VAL A 161 -1.90 -0.21 16.46
CA VAL A 161 -1.42 1.14 16.78
C VAL A 161 -2.58 2.12 16.58
N PRO A 162 -3.03 2.86 17.60
CA PRO A 162 -4.07 3.86 17.41
C PRO A 162 -3.57 5.02 16.56
N TRP A 163 -4.41 5.49 15.62
CA TRP A 163 -4.24 6.77 14.96
C TRP A 163 -5.06 7.83 15.67
N LYS A 164 -4.40 8.80 16.31
CA LYS A 164 -5.02 9.92 16.98
C LYS A 164 -5.28 11.06 16.00
N LYS A 165 -6.55 11.49 15.92
CA LYS A 165 -7.05 12.52 14.99
C LYS A 165 -7.03 13.94 15.57
N GLY A 166 -6.16 14.21 16.55
CA GLY A 166 -6.10 15.48 17.26
C GLY A 166 -7.04 15.55 18.48
N THR A 167 -7.10 16.72 19.10
CA THR A 167 -7.95 16.97 20.26
C THR A 167 -9.32 17.43 19.80
N PHE A 168 -10.31 16.56 19.83
CA PHE A 168 -11.72 16.91 19.65
C PHE A 168 -12.40 16.91 21.02
N VAL A 169 -12.92 18.05 21.44
CA VAL A 169 -13.77 18.13 22.61
C VAL A 169 -15.20 17.80 22.15
N ALA A 170 -15.71 16.66 22.60
CA ALA A 170 -17.12 16.33 22.36
C ALA A 170 -17.97 17.05 23.43
N ASN A 171 -18.93 17.86 23.00
CA ASN A 171 -19.84 18.65 23.85
C ASN A 171 -20.80 17.81 24.72
N THR A 172 -20.60 16.50 24.84
CA THR A 172 -21.59 15.59 25.45
C THR A 172 -21.09 14.85 26.69
N GLY A 173 -19.95 15.26 27.29
CA GLY A 173 -19.40 14.62 28.49
C GLY A 173 -18.97 13.16 28.33
N ARG A 174 -18.94 12.63 27.09
CA ARG A 174 -18.47 11.29 26.75
C ARG A 174 -17.06 11.34 26.19
N THR A 175 -16.33 10.23 26.30
CA THR A 175 -14.99 10.10 25.72
C THR A 175 -15.02 10.46 24.23
N ALA A 176 -14.20 11.41 23.82
CA ALA A 176 -14.12 11.83 22.43
C ALA A 176 -13.65 10.68 21.54
N LYS A 177 -14.43 10.38 20.48
CA LYS A 177 -14.05 9.40 19.44
C LYS A 177 -13.11 10.05 18.43
N ASN A 178 -11.87 10.32 18.84
CA ASN A 178 -10.89 11.00 18.02
C ASN A 178 -9.76 10.10 17.52
N SER A 179 -9.95 8.79 17.56
CA SER A 179 -8.97 7.81 17.08
C SER A 179 -9.62 6.71 16.24
N GLU A 180 -8.80 6.05 15.47
CA GLU A 180 -9.06 4.79 14.76
C GLU A 180 -7.90 3.85 15.03
N ASP A 181 -8.11 2.55 14.93
CA ASP A 181 -7.07 1.56 15.10
C ASP A 181 -6.42 1.22 13.74
N VAL A 182 -5.10 1.25 13.68
CA VAL A 182 -4.32 0.69 12.58
C VAL A 182 -3.93 -0.72 13.00
N MET A 183 -4.67 -1.70 12.49
CA MET A 183 -4.42 -3.12 12.75
C MET A 183 -3.39 -3.63 11.75
N ILE A 184 -2.34 -4.23 12.23
CA ILE A 184 -1.22 -4.74 11.43
C ILE A 184 -1.13 -6.25 11.62
N PHE A 185 -1.21 -6.98 10.50
CA PHE A 185 -1.01 -8.41 10.44
C PHE A 185 0.18 -8.74 9.54
N THR A 186 0.71 -9.96 9.65
CA THR A 186 1.66 -10.52 8.70
C THR A 186 1.16 -11.85 8.17
N LYS A 187 1.41 -12.13 6.91
CA LYS A 187 1.14 -13.46 6.36
C LYS A 187 2.20 -14.43 6.86
N GLY A 188 1.85 -15.26 7.82
CA GLY A 188 2.79 -16.14 8.49
C GLY A 188 3.80 -15.37 9.36
N LYS A 189 5.06 -15.86 9.41
CA LYS A 189 6.16 -15.22 10.15
C LYS A 189 6.61 -13.95 9.42
N ALA A 190 6.65 -12.82 10.12
CA ALA A 190 7.11 -11.56 9.55
C ALA A 190 8.52 -11.69 8.96
N MET A 191 8.70 -11.18 7.73
CA MET A 191 10.02 -11.00 7.14
C MET A 191 10.82 -9.94 7.92
N CYS A 192 12.14 -9.93 7.80
CA CYS A 192 12.97 -8.91 8.40
C CYS A 192 13.16 -7.74 7.44
N LEU A 193 12.59 -6.57 7.78
CA LEU A 193 12.79 -5.33 7.03
C LEU A 193 13.89 -4.44 7.62
N ARG A 194 14.46 -4.80 8.79
CA ARG A 194 15.52 -4.01 9.42
C ARG A 194 16.82 -4.07 8.63
N PRO A 195 17.45 -2.92 8.38
CA PRO A 195 18.71 -2.87 7.65
C PRO A 195 19.93 -3.34 8.46
N ASP A 196 19.80 -3.40 9.79
CA ASP A 196 20.88 -3.67 10.74
C ASP A 196 20.96 -5.16 11.13
N ALA A 197 21.27 -6.01 10.18
CA ALA A 197 21.71 -7.37 10.50
C ALA A 197 23.07 -7.28 11.20
N LYS A 198 23.11 -7.52 12.51
CA LYS A 198 24.39 -7.57 13.26
C LYS A 198 25.04 -8.94 13.07
N LYS A 199 26.33 -8.92 12.73
CA LYS A 199 27.14 -10.14 12.68
C LYS A 199 27.28 -10.68 14.11
N ASN A 200 26.92 -11.94 14.34
CA ASN A 200 27.16 -12.58 15.62
C ASN A 200 28.67 -12.70 15.84
N LYS A 201 29.20 -12.06 16.90
CA LYS A 201 30.63 -12.08 17.23
C LYS A 201 31.16 -13.48 17.52
N GLN A 202 30.33 -14.39 18.02
CA GLN A 202 30.73 -15.75 18.40
C GLN A 202 30.73 -16.74 17.21
N THR A 203 29.75 -16.65 16.32
CA THR A 203 29.57 -17.61 15.22
C THR A 203 29.97 -17.04 13.85
N GLY A 204 30.20 -15.73 13.76
CA GLY A 204 30.46 -15.06 12.48
C GLY A 204 29.26 -15.01 11.53
N SER A 205 28.13 -15.62 11.88
CA SER A 205 26.90 -15.63 11.09
C SER A 205 26.13 -14.30 11.20
N MET A 206 25.43 -13.93 10.12
CA MET A 206 24.50 -12.81 10.16
C MET A 206 23.24 -13.24 10.91
N THR A 207 22.98 -12.68 12.09
CA THR A 207 21.76 -12.92 12.85
C THR A 207 20.83 -11.73 12.73
N ASN A 208 19.69 -11.95 12.13
CA ASN A 208 18.58 -11.00 12.18
C ASN A 208 17.86 -11.18 13.52
N PHE A 209 18.24 -10.38 14.50
CA PHE A 209 17.68 -10.49 15.85
C PHE A 209 16.19 -10.20 15.94
N MET A 210 15.60 -9.50 14.98
CA MET A 210 14.19 -9.13 15.00
C MET A 210 13.60 -9.17 13.60
N SER A 211 12.71 -10.14 13.36
CA SER A 211 11.81 -10.12 12.20
C SER A 211 10.78 -9.01 12.35
N GLY A 212 10.35 -8.40 11.27
CA GLY A 212 9.26 -7.43 11.23
C GLY A 212 9.64 -6.07 10.65
N ALA A 213 8.92 -5.04 11.10
CA ALA A 213 9.03 -3.67 10.60
C ALA A 213 10.44 -3.09 10.69
N LYS A 214 10.75 -2.09 9.86
CA LYS A 214 12.08 -1.45 9.77
C LYS A 214 12.56 -0.81 11.07
N ALA A 215 11.62 -0.36 11.91
CA ALA A 215 11.88 0.21 13.21
C ALA A 215 10.78 -0.18 14.20
N MET A 216 10.94 0.16 15.46
CA MET A 216 9.85 0.04 16.44
C MET A 216 8.67 0.89 15.99
N LEU A 217 7.49 0.28 15.97
CA LEU A 217 6.25 1.01 15.72
C LEU A 217 6.00 2.00 16.86
N PRO A 218 5.45 3.18 16.58
CA PRO A 218 5.11 4.14 17.61
C PRO A 218 3.94 3.62 18.46
N THR A 219 3.82 4.12 19.67
CA THR A 219 2.68 3.82 20.54
C THR A 219 1.38 4.40 20.03
N CYS A 220 1.46 5.43 19.18
CA CYS A 220 0.33 6.07 18.53
C CYS A 220 0.83 6.83 17.30
N PHE A 221 0.04 6.81 16.23
CA PHE A 221 0.21 7.70 15.09
C PHE A 221 -0.53 9.02 15.37
N ASP A 222 0.19 10.13 15.54
CA ASP A 222 -0.42 11.45 15.77
C ASP A 222 -0.34 12.28 14.49
N PHE A 223 -1.39 12.20 13.68
CA PHE A 223 -1.50 12.89 12.41
C PHE A 223 -2.88 13.53 12.28
N GLN A 224 -2.90 14.85 12.01
CA GLN A 224 -4.15 15.56 11.82
C GLN A 224 -4.85 15.10 10.55
N PRO A 225 -6.16 14.83 10.60
CA PRO A 225 -6.94 14.56 9.40
C PRO A 225 -6.98 15.82 8.49
N PRO A 226 -7.14 15.65 7.16
CA PRO A 226 -7.29 16.78 6.25
C PRO A 226 -8.45 17.69 6.68
N LYS A 227 -8.34 19.00 6.45
CA LYS A 227 -9.42 19.94 6.79
C LYS A 227 -10.69 19.61 6.01
N LYS A 228 -11.86 19.81 6.63
CA LYS A 228 -13.16 19.44 6.03
C LYS A 228 -13.38 20.00 4.62
N LYS A 229 -12.89 21.22 4.35
CA LYS A 229 -13.00 21.89 3.04
C LYS A 229 -12.10 21.29 1.97
N GLU A 230 -11.03 20.60 2.38
CA GLU A 230 -10.00 20.04 1.49
C GLU A 230 -10.22 18.54 1.21
N ARG A 231 -11.12 17.90 1.96
CA ARG A 231 -11.38 16.45 1.83
C ARG A 231 -12.18 16.14 0.56
N LEU A 232 -11.67 15.20 -0.19
CA LEU A 232 -12.41 14.62 -1.32
C LEU A 232 -13.39 13.53 -0.86
N HIS A 233 -13.08 12.87 0.25
CA HIS A 233 -13.89 11.81 0.87
C HIS A 233 -14.00 12.05 2.38
N GLN A 234 -15.15 11.73 2.98
CA GLN A 234 -15.40 12.00 4.41
C GLN A 234 -14.43 11.27 5.34
N SER A 235 -14.10 10.03 5.00
CA SER A 235 -13.18 9.16 5.77
C SER A 235 -11.73 9.26 5.27
N GLU A 236 -11.38 10.33 4.56
CA GLU A 236 -10.05 10.50 3.99
C GLU A 236 -8.96 10.46 5.05
N LYS A 237 -8.00 9.56 4.85
CA LYS A 237 -6.80 9.46 5.68
C LYS A 237 -5.74 10.46 5.20
N PRO A 238 -4.99 11.12 6.11
CA PRO A 238 -3.91 12.02 5.70
C PRO A 238 -2.81 11.26 4.97
N VAL A 239 -2.35 11.80 3.86
CA VAL A 239 -1.25 11.22 3.05
C VAL A 239 -0.01 11.00 3.91
N SER A 240 0.31 11.94 4.80
CA SER A 240 1.46 11.86 5.71
C SER A 240 1.40 10.66 6.68
N LEU A 241 0.22 10.33 7.20
CA LEU A 241 0.01 9.11 8.01
C LEU A 241 0.32 7.86 7.20
N LEU A 242 -0.27 7.77 6.00
CA LEU A 242 -0.12 6.60 5.13
C LEU A 242 1.33 6.42 4.66
N GLN A 243 2.03 7.52 4.33
CA GLN A 243 3.46 7.51 4.03
C GLN A 243 4.27 7.00 5.24
N ASN A 244 3.96 7.49 6.45
CA ASN A 244 4.65 7.07 7.66
C ASN A 244 4.46 5.57 7.91
N ILE A 245 3.23 5.03 7.81
CA ILE A 245 2.96 3.59 7.93
C ILE A 245 3.78 2.79 6.91
N LEU A 246 3.73 3.18 5.63
CA LEU A 246 4.45 2.50 4.56
C LEU A 246 5.97 2.46 4.79
N THR A 247 6.56 3.48 5.43
CA THR A 247 7.99 3.47 5.73
C THR A 247 8.40 2.39 6.72
N TYR A 248 7.51 1.98 7.62
CA TYR A 248 7.77 0.90 8.57
C TYR A 248 7.70 -0.49 7.94
N VAL A 249 6.78 -0.70 6.99
CA VAL A 249 6.33 -2.05 6.59
C VAL A 249 6.64 -2.41 5.13
N THR A 250 7.29 -1.49 4.37
CA THR A 250 7.62 -1.72 2.96
C THR A 250 8.99 -1.16 2.60
N ASN A 251 9.61 -1.70 1.55
CA ASN A 251 10.80 -1.14 0.89
C ASN A 251 10.41 -0.22 -0.27
N ASN A 252 11.39 0.53 -0.79
CA ASN A 252 11.21 1.23 -2.04
C ASN A 252 10.90 0.22 -3.14
N TYR A 253 9.98 0.60 -4.04
CA TYR A 253 9.51 -0.18 -5.19
C TYR A 253 8.62 -1.39 -4.86
N ASP A 254 8.35 -1.67 -3.58
CA ASP A 254 7.34 -2.64 -3.18
C ASP A 254 5.97 -2.27 -3.75
N ILE A 255 5.18 -3.27 -4.10
CA ILE A 255 3.83 -3.11 -4.63
C ILE A 255 2.83 -3.06 -3.48
N VAL A 256 2.15 -1.93 -3.34
CA VAL A 256 1.08 -1.72 -2.36
C VAL A 256 -0.27 -1.93 -3.03
N LEU A 257 -1.15 -2.70 -2.41
CA LEU A 257 -2.55 -2.84 -2.82
C LEU A 257 -3.44 -2.05 -1.85
N ASP A 258 -4.31 -1.19 -2.41
CA ASP A 258 -5.45 -0.63 -1.69
C ASP A 258 -6.75 -1.04 -2.39
N GLN A 259 -7.54 -1.85 -1.72
CA GLN A 259 -8.77 -2.41 -2.26
C GLN A 259 -9.93 -1.42 -2.33
N PHE A 260 -9.89 -0.35 -1.51
CA PHE A 260 -10.97 0.61 -1.35
C PHE A 260 -10.42 2.03 -1.27
N THR A 261 -9.89 2.51 -2.40
CA THR A 261 -9.06 3.73 -2.45
C THR A 261 -9.77 5.01 -2.07
N GLY A 262 -11.08 5.09 -2.26
CA GLY A 262 -11.89 6.26 -1.94
C GLY A 262 -11.35 7.55 -2.57
N SER A 263 -10.64 8.36 -1.79
CA SER A 263 -10.01 9.60 -2.26
C SER A 263 -8.65 9.41 -2.94
N GLY A 264 -8.09 8.19 -2.96
CA GLY A 264 -6.77 7.88 -3.52
C GLY A 264 -5.58 8.32 -2.64
N SER A 265 -5.82 8.66 -1.37
CA SER A 265 -4.75 9.11 -0.46
C SER A 265 -3.66 8.06 -0.26
N SER A 266 -4.00 6.79 -0.17
CA SER A 266 -3.07 5.65 -0.09
C SER A 266 -2.20 5.54 -1.35
N MET A 267 -2.81 5.71 -2.52
CA MET A 267 -2.12 5.67 -3.79
C MET A 267 -1.09 6.80 -3.90
N ILE A 268 -1.48 8.03 -3.54
CA ILE A 268 -0.56 9.19 -3.51
C ILE A 268 0.56 8.97 -2.49
N ALA A 269 0.22 8.47 -1.30
CA ALA A 269 1.21 8.16 -0.27
C ALA A 269 2.25 7.14 -0.76
N ALA A 270 1.81 6.07 -1.42
CA ALA A 270 2.69 5.05 -1.97
C ALA A 270 3.63 5.63 -3.03
N VAL A 271 3.11 6.35 -4.02
CA VAL A 271 3.91 6.97 -5.09
C VAL A 271 4.93 7.97 -4.51
N LYS A 272 4.49 8.88 -3.64
CA LYS A 272 5.39 9.86 -2.99
C LYS A 272 6.47 9.19 -2.14
N SER A 273 6.22 7.99 -1.65
CA SER A 273 7.16 7.18 -0.88
C SER A 273 7.99 6.22 -1.75
N LYS A 274 7.95 6.36 -3.08
CA LYS A 274 8.66 5.48 -4.04
C LYS A 274 8.20 4.02 -3.99
N ARG A 275 6.91 3.77 -3.77
CA ARG A 275 6.27 2.46 -3.90
C ARG A 275 5.42 2.45 -5.16
N LYS A 276 5.24 1.27 -5.73
CA LYS A 276 4.21 1.02 -6.74
C LYS A 276 2.88 0.84 -6.03
N VAL A 277 1.77 1.14 -6.68
CA VAL A 277 0.46 0.96 -6.06
C VAL A 277 -0.59 0.50 -7.06
N ILE A 278 -1.40 -0.45 -6.62
CA ILE A 278 -2.63 -0.86 -7.28
C ILE A 278 -3.77 -0.41 -6.38
N GLY A 279 -4.61 0.48 -6.87
CA GLY A 279 -5.80 0.95 -6.17
C GLY A 279 -7.05 0.50 -6.88
N ILE A 280 -8.05 0.04 -6.13
CA ILE A 280 -9.34 -0.39 -6.65
C ILE A 280 -10.42 0.53 -6.07
N GLU A 281 -11.30 1.04 -6.92
CA GLU A 281 -12.39 1.92 -6.53
C GLU A 281 -13.65 1.58 -7.32
N LEU A 282 -14.76 1.35 -6.60
CA LEU A 282 -16.04 1.00 -7.22
C LEU A 282 -16.73 2.20 -7.86
N SER A 283 -16.59 3.37 -7.25
CA SER A 283 -17.30 4.59 -7.65
C SER A 283 -16.60 5.31 -8.79
N GLN A 284 -17.28 5.42 -9.95
CA GLN A 284 -16.78 6.21 -11.08
C GLN A 284 -16.50 7.66 -10.70
N LEU A 285 -17.32 8.24 -9.82
CA LEU A 285 -17.12 9.60 -9.32
C LEU A 285 -15.77 9.73 -8.59
N TYR A 286 -15.46 8.76 -7.71
CA TYR A 286 -14.18 8.77 -6.99
C TYR A 286 -13.02 8.42 -7.92
N CYS A 287 -13.17 7.51 -8.86
CA CYS A 287 -12.16 7.26 -9.90
C CYS A 287 -11.82 8.54 -10.67
N LYS A 288 -12.82 9.37 -11.04
CA LYS A 288 -12.60 10.66 -11.68
C LYS A 288 -11.82 11.61 -10.77
N LYS A 289 -12.22 11.76 -9.50
CA LYS A 289 -11.53 12.62 -8.52
C LYS A 289 -10.09 12.19 -8.27
N ILE A 290 -9.82 10.88 -8.23
CA ILE A 290 -8.44 10.35 -8.10
C ILE A 290 -7.60 10.78 -9.30
N LYS A 291 -8.11 10.65 -10.53
CA LYS A 291 -7.41 11.08 -11.75
C LYS A 291 -7.08 12.59 -11.72
N GLU A 292 -8.05 13.41 -11.34
CA GLU A 292 -7.88 14.86 -11.20
C GLU A 292 -6.81 15.19 -10.13
N ARG A 293 -6.84 14.49 -9.00
CA ARG A 293 -5.86 14.65 -7.92
C ARG A 293 -4.44 14.27 -8.35
N PHE A 294 -4.27 13.15 -9.04
CA PHE A 294 -2.98 12.71 -9.58
C PHE A 294 -2.45 13.71 -10.62
N ALA A 295 -3.31 14.22 -11.49
CA ALA A 295 -2.94 15.25 -12.46
C ALA A 295 -2.52 16.55 -11.79
N ALA A 296 -3.26 17.02 -10.78
CA ALA A 296 -2.92 18.23 -10.01
C ALA A 296 -1.57 18.09 -9.29
N GLU A 297 -1.23 16.91 -8.80
CA GLU A 297 0.04 16.62 -8.15
C GLU A 297 1.17 16.23 -9.14
N LYS A 298 0.89 16.20 -10.44
CA LYS A 298 1.82 15.77 -11.52
C LYS A 298 2.40 14.38 -11.29
N LEU A 299 1.60 13.48 -10.74
CA LEU A 299 1.98 12.09 -10.48
C LEU A 299 1.53 11.16 -11.62
N PRO A 300 2.31 10.12 -11.95
CA PRO A 300 1.92 9.15 -12.98
C PRO A 300 0.74 8.30 -12.49
N LEU A 301 -0.25 8.07 -13.37
CA LEU A 301 -1.40 7.22 -13.09
C LEU A 301 -1.83 6.49 -14.36
N LEU A 302 -1.88 5.17 -14.31
CA LEU A 302 -2.56 4.34 -15.31
C LEU A 302 -3.95 3.99 -14.77
N ALA A 303 -5.00 4.38 -15.48
CA ALA A 303 -6.37 4.05 -15.10
C ALA A 303 -6.97 3.03 -16.07
N ILE A 304 -7.51 1.94 -15.52
CA ILE A 304 -8.09 0.83 -16.28
C ILE A 304 -9.58 0.75 -15.93
N ARG A 305 -10.42 0.58 -16.96
CA ARG A 305 -11.86 0.35 -16.81
C ARG A 305 -12.20 -1.06 -17.27
N GLY A 306 -13.10 -1.74 -16.54
CA GLY A 306 -13.67 -3.02 -16.93
C GLY A 306 -12.92 -4.24 -16.38
N THR A 307 -13.42 -5.43 -16.77
CA THR A 307 -12.85 -6.73 -16.40
C THR A 307 -11.42 -6.83 -16.95
N ILE A 308 -10.46 -6.91 -16.04
CA ILE A 308 -9.06 -7.10 -16.43
C ILE A 308 -8.85 -8.58 -16.67
N GLU A 309 -8.58 -8.95 -17.92
CA GLU A 309 -7.86 -10.19 -18.18
C GLU A 309 -6.51 -10.09 -17.51
N THR A 310 -6.13 -11.11 -16.77
CA THR A 310 -4.99 -11.19 -15.85
C THR A 310 -3.83 -10.25 -16.20
N ILE A 311 -3.48 -9.34 -15.31
CA ILE A 311 -2.29 -8.49 -15.48
C ILE A 311 -1.06 -9.39 -15.41
N ASN A 312 -0.45 -9.63 -16.57
CA ASN A 312 0.77 -10.43 -16.73
C ASN A 312 2.01 -9.68 -16.28
#